data_30a03a27629b7f8c721eb5d4638d3cef
#
_entry.id   30a03a27629b7f8c721eb5d4638d3cef
#
_cell.length_a   1.000
_cell.length_b   1.000
_cell.length_c   1.000
_cell.angle_alpha   90.00
_cell.angle_beta   90.00
_cell.angle_gamma   90.00
#
_symmetry.space_group_name_H-M   'P 1'
#
loop_
_entity.id
_entity.type
_entity.pdbx_description
1 polymer ?
#
loop_
_entity_poly.entity_id
_entity_poly.type
_entity_poly.pdbx_seq_one_letter_code
_entity_poly.pdbx_strand_id
1 'polypeptide(L)'
;MSYVLPFIEQTKPLGPGTSIFEVGTAEGGVLLPFINRGCHCVGVDLAQNRIDLANNFLEAEVKAGKAEFICQNIYDESFLNRFRGAFDVIILKDVIEHVPEQEKFVPYLKNFLKPGGQIFFGFPPWYMPFGGHQQVCRKKWASVLPWYHILPTPIYKGMLKMAGEHEVVIQELLEVKDTGITIERFERIVKASGLKILRKQDYLINPIY
;
A
#
# COMPACT_ATOMS: atom_id res chain seq x y z
N MET A 1 -9.64 6.76 -6.03
CA MET A 1 -10.20 5.59 -5.27
C MET A 1 -11.07 4.67 -6.11
N SER A 2 -11.62 5.14 -7.19
CA SER A 2 -12.60 4.39 -8.01
C SER A 2 -12.04 3.21 -8.83
N TYR A 3 -10.75 2.99 -8.88
CA TYR A 3 -10.16 1.96 -9.78
C TYR A 3 -9.82 0.63 -9.08
N VAL A 4 -9.53 0.61 -7.76
CA VAL A 4 -9.09 -0.61 -7.05
C VAL A 4 -10.19 -1.68 -7.07
N LEU A 5 -11.38 -1.30 -6.64
CA LEU A 5 -12.52 -2.23 -6.61
C LEU A 5 -12.86 -2.77 -8.02
N PRO A 6 -13.07 -1.95 -9.07
CA PRO A 6 -13.35 -2.47 -10.42
C PRO A 6 -12.21 -3.31 -10.99
N PHE A 7 -10.96 -3.05 -10.62
CA PHE A 7 -9.82 -3.85 -11.05
C PHE A 7 -9.87 -5.25 -10.44
N ILE A 8 -10.13 -5.36 -9.13
CA ILE A 8 -10.23 -6.64 -8.43
C ILE A 8 -11.45 -7.43 -8.91
N GLU A 9 -12.59 -6.78 -9.14
CA GLU A 9 -13.82 -7.43 -9.62
C GLU A 9 -13.65 -8.15 -10.98
N GLN A 10 -12.64 -7.79 -11.76
CA GLN A 10 -12.35 -8.49 -13.03
C GLN A 10 -11.79 -9.91 -12.84
N THR A 11 -11.26 -10.20 -11.66
CA THR A 11 -10.66 -11.51 -11.34
C THR A 11 -11.38 -12.23 -10.21
N LYS A 12 -12.12 -11.51 -9.36
CA LYS A 12 -12.83 -12.09 -8.22
C LYS A 12 -14.12 -11.30 -7.94
N PRO A 13 -15.29 -11.94 -8.00
CA PRO A 13 -16.54 -11.31 -7.58
C PRO A 13 -16.48 -10.90 -6.11
N LEU A 14 -16.97 -9.71 -5.80
CA LEU A 14 -16.98 -9.12 -4.46
C LEU A 14 -18.42 -8.90 -3.98
N GLY A 15 -18.67 -9.17 -2.69
CA GLY A 15 -20.00 -9.00 -2.12
C GLY A 15 -20.11 -9.54 -0.69
N PRO A 16 -21.33 -9.75 -0.20
CA PRO A 16 -21.57 -10.32 1.13
C PRO A 16 -20.83 -11.65 1.31
N GLY A 17 -20.13 -11.79 2.44
CA GLY A 17 -19.30 -12.96 2.74
C GLY A 17 -17.86 -12.89 2.24
N THR A 18 -17.49 -11.88 1.45
CA THR A 18 -16.10 -11.62 1.06
C THR A 18 -15.36 -10.90 2.19
N SER A 19 -14.18 -11.41 2.56
CA SER A 19 -13.31 -10.80 3.56
C SER A 19 -12.14 -10.10 2.90
N ILE A 20 -11.98 -8.80 3.17
CA ILE A 20 -10.94 -7.93 2.62
C ILE A 20 -9.98 -7.53 3.72
N PHE A 21 -8.69 -7.55 3.42
CA PHE A 21 -7.64 -7.06 4.31
C PHE A 21 -6.80 -6.00 3.61
N GLU A 22 -6.67 -4.83 4.22
CA GLU A 22 -5.78 -3.77 3.73
C GLU A 22 -4.61 -3.58 4.69
N VAL A 23 -3.40 -3.72 4.15
CA VAL A 23 -2.15 -3.40 4.86
C VAL A 23 -1.76 -1.96 4.53
N GLY A 24 -1.44 -1.18 5.57
CA GLY A 24 -1.19 0.26 5.42
C GLY A 24 -2.48 1.02 5.09
N THR A 25 -3.55 0.77 5.87
CA THR A 25 -4.90 1.27 5.57
C THR A 25 -5.04 2.78 5.71
N ALA A 26 -4.07 3.45 6.35
CA ALA A 26 -4.15 4.87 6.65
C ALA A 26 -5.51 5.24 7.30
N GLU A 27 -6.26 6.19 6.72
CA GLU A 27 -7.57 6.62 7.21
C GLU A 27 -8.74 5.74 6.72
N GLY A 28 -8.47 4.55 6.16
CA GLY A 28 -9.49 3.55 5.78
C GLY A 28 -10.28 3.84 4.49
N GLY A 29 -9.95 4.92 3.78
CA GLY A 29 -10.74 5.38 2.64
C GLY A 29 -10.79 4.41 1.44
N VAL A 30 -9.80 3.54 1.28
CA VAL A 30 -9.78 2.52 0.22
C VAL A 30 -10.80 1.43 0.48
N LEU A 31 -11.09 1.11 1.74
CA LEU A 31 -12.01 0.03 2.13
C LEU A 31 -13.49 0.42 1.97
N LEU A 32 -13.85 1.69 1.99
CA LEU A 32 -15.24 2.14 1.93
C LEU A 32 -16.03 1.57 0.73
N PRO A 33 -15.53 1.55 -0.50
CA PRO A 33 -16.24 0.93 -1.63
C PRO A 33 -16.50 -0.57 -1.44
N PHE A 34 -15.59 -1.29 -0.77
CA PHE A 34 -15.75 -2.73 -0.48
C PHE A 34 -16.80 -2.97 0.62
N ILE A 35 -16.79 -2.14 1.66
CA ILE A 35 -17.82 -2.17 2.72
C ILE A 35 -19.20 -1.93 2.11
N ASN A 36 -19.33 -0.97 1.19
CA ASN A 36 -20.56 -0.68 0.48
C ASN A 36 -21.02 -1.82 -0.44
N ARG A 37 -20.13 -2.69 -0.87
CA ARG A 37 -20.45 -3.96 -1.57
C ARG A 37 -20.91 -5.06 -0.63
N GLY A 38 -20.86 -4.84 0.69
CA GLY A 38 -21.22 -5.83 1.70
C GLY A 38 -20.05 -6.73 2.12
N CYS A 39 -18.83 -6.40 1.75
CA CYS A 39 -17.64 -7.12 2.23
C CYS A 39 -17.38 -6.82 3.71
N HIS A 40 -16.78 -7.77 4.42
CA HIS A 40 -16.20 -7.54 5.75
C HIS A 40 -14.75 -7.10 5.56
N CYS A 41 -14.38 -5.95 6.13
CA CYS A 41 -13.08 -5.32 5.90
C CYS A 41 -12.27 -5.20 7.18
N VAL A 42 -10.98 -5.53 7.10
CA VAL A 42 -10.00 -5.29 8.17
C VAL A 42 -8.89 -4.42 7.59
N GLY A 43 -8.59 -3.31 8.27
CA GLY A 43 -7.48 -2.42 7.93
C GLY A 43 -6.43 -2.44 9.04
N VAL A 44 -5.14 -2.51 8.69
CA VAL A 44 -4.04 -2.41 9.64
C VAL A 44 -3.09 -1.29 9.25
N ASP A 45 -2.62 -0.57 10.25
CA ASP A 45 -1.57 0.44 10.10
C ASP A 45 -0.67 0.45 11.35
N LEU A 46 0.56 0.95 11.22
CA LEU A 46 1.48 1.11 12.35
C LEU A 46 1.25 2.44 13.09
N ALA A 47 0.56 3.39 12.48
CA ALA A 47 0.34 4.71 13.01
C ALA A 47 -1.02 4.81 13.72
N GLN A 48 -1.01 4.88 15.06
CA GLN A 48 -2.23 4.95 15.87
C GLN A 48 -3.13 6.12 15.48
N ASN A 49 -2.56 7.30 15.19
CA ASN A 49 -3.33 8.47 14.78
C ASN A 49 -4.11 8.26 13.47
N ARG A 50 -3.60 7.46 12.53
CA ARG A 50 -4.31 7.08 11.31
C ARG A 50 -5.46 6.12 11.59
N ILE A 51 -5.23 5.15 12.45
CA ILE A 51 -6.28 4.22 12.91
C ILE A 51 -7.41 4.97 13.64
N ASP A 52 -7.06 5.96 14.47
CA ASP A 52 -8.07 6.78 15.15
C ASP A 52 -8.92 7.57 14.13
N LEU A 53 -8.30 8.11 13.08
CA LEU A 53 -9.01 8.78 12.00
C LEU A 53 -9.90 7.80 11.21
N ALA A 54 -9.40 6.59 10.89
CA ALA A 54 -10.19 5.57 10.20
C ALA A 54 -11.44 5.18 11.02
N ASN A 55 -11.29 4.97 12.32
CA ASN A 55 -12.39 4.67 13.22
C ASN A 55 -13.40 5.83 13.31
N ASN A 56 -12.96 7.06 13.25
CA ASN A 56 -13.84 8.23 13.25
C ASN A 56 -14.60 8.38 11.91
N PHE A 57 -13.89 8.26 10.78
CA PHE A 57 -14.50 8.42 9.46
C PHE A 57 -15.48 7.29 9.09
N LEU A 58 -15.23 6.09 9.60
CA LEU A 58 -16.03 4.89 9.31
C LEU A 58 -16.71 4.36 10.58
N GLU A 59 -17.06 5.26 11.50
CA GLU A 59 -17.65 4.91 12.80
C GLU A 59 -18.94 4.05 12.65
N ALA A 60 -19.78 4.40 11.69
CA ALA A 60 -21.03 3.69 11.43
C ALA A 60 -20.79 2.24 10.97
N GLU A 61 -19.81 2.06 10.08
CA GLU A 61 -19.41 0.77 9.53
C GLU A 61 -18.74 -0.11 10.59
N VAL A 62 -17.91 0.49 11.44
CA VAL A 62 -17.24 -0.18 12.57
C VAL A 62 -18.29 -0.62 13.60
N LYS A 63 -19.21 0.26 14.00
CA LYS A 63 -20.31 -0.07 14.92
C LYS A 63 -21.23 -1.15 14.36
N ALA A 64 -21.41 -1.18 13.05
CA ALA A 64 -22.19 -2.22 12.36
C ALA A 64 -21.45 -3.55 12.19
N GLY A 65 -20.19 -3.65 12.65
CA GLY A 65 -19.34 -4.84 12.51
C GLY A 65 -18.91 -5.16 11.07
N LYS A 66 -18.97 -4.17 10.16
CA LYS A 66 -18.58 -4.33 8.75
C LYS A 66 -17.11 -4.03 8.51
N ALA A 67 -16.50 -3.24 9.40
CA ALA A 67 -15.09 -2.88 9.33
C ALA A 67 -14.43 -2.96 10.71
N GLU A 68 -13.14 -3.26 10.71
CA GLU A 68 -12.27 -3.22 11.88
C GLU A 68 -10.94 -2.56 11.50
N PHE A 69 -10.44 -1.62 12.32
CA PHE A 69 -9.16 -0.96 12.12
C PHE A 69 -8.25 -1.19 13.31
N ILE A 70 -7.03 -1.69 13.04
CA ILE A 70 -6.11 -2.19 14.07
C ILE A 70 -4.75 -1.50 13.91
N CYS A 71 -4.25 -0.91 15.02
CA CYS A 71 -2.86 -0.44 15.09
C CYS A 71 -1.97 -1.58 15.55
N GLN A 72 -1.36 -2.29 14.62
CA GLN A 72 -0.50 -3.44 14.93
C GLN A 72 0.46 -3.77 13.78
N ASN A 73 1.59 -4.41 14.11
CA ASN A 73 2.46 -4.98 13.10
C ASN A 73 1.91 -6.34 12.64
N ILE A 74 1.80 -6.55 11.34
CA ILE A 74 1.32 -7.84 10.79
C ILE A 74 2.25 -9.02 11.08
N TYR A 75 3.51 -8.74 11.46
CA TYR A 75 4.47 -9.76 11.90
C TYR A 75 4.27 -10.21 13.34
N ASP A 76 3.42 -9.54 14.11
CA ASP A 76 3.10 -9.95 15.47
C ASP A 76 2.41 -11.33 15.45
N GLU A 77 2.85 -12.22 16.31
CA GLU A 77 2.31 -13.57 16.39
C GLU A 77 0.81 -13.57 16.73
N SER A 78 0.37 -12.66 17.59
CA SER A 78 -1.05 -12.49 17.92
C SER A 78 -1.89 -12.09 16.72
N PHE A 79 -1.38 -11.20 15.86
CA PHE A 79 -2.04 -10.78 14.63
C PHE A 79 -2.12 -11.94 13.63
N LEU A 80 -1.00 -12.62 13.42
CA LEU A 80 -0.95 -13.77 12.53
C LEU A 80 -1.90 -14.89 12.97
N ASN A 81 -1.92 -15.22 14.27
CA ASN A 81 -2.79 -16.27 14.80
C ASN A 81 -4.27 -15.93 14.66
N ARG A 82 -4.63 -14.65 14.83
CA ARG A 82 -6.00 -14.17 14.66
C ARG A 82 -6.50 -14.23 13.22
N PHE A 83 -5.65 -13.90 12.26
CA PHE A 83 -6.04 -13.69 10.85
C PHE A 83 -5.46 -14.69 9.85
N ARG A 84 -4.87 -15.77 10.32
CA ARG A 84 -4.33 -16.83 9.45
C ARG A 84 -5.41 -17.41 8.54
N GLY A 85 -5.20 -17.33 7.22
CA GLY A 85 -6.14 -17.87 6.24
C GLY A 85 -7.53 -17.24 6.27
N ALA A 86 -7.64 -15.96 6.67
CA ALA A 86 -8.92 -15.32 6.94
C ALA A 86 -9.48 -14.52 5.75
N PHE A 87 -8.66 -14.18 4.75
CA PHE A 87 -9.04 -13.18 3.76
C PHE A 87 -9.12 -13.73 2.35
N ASP A 88 -10.14 -13.26 1.63
CA ASP A 88 -10.35 -13.52 0.21
C ASP A 88 -9.48 -12.61 -0.66
N VAL A 89 -9.27 -11.37 -0.22
CA VAL A 89 -8.45 -10.37 -0.91
C VAL A 89 -7.60 -9.62 0.11
N ILE A 90 -6.33 -9.44 -0.22
CA ILE A 90 -5.42 -8.51 0.48
C ILE A 90 -5.15 -7.33 -0.45
N ILE A 91 -5.19 -6.12 0.07
CA ILE A 91 -4.93 -4.87 -0.66
C ILE A 91 -3.69 -4.21 -0.09
N LEU A 92 -2.76 -3.86 -0.98
CA LEU A 92 -1.61 -3.00 -0.70
C LEU A 92 -1.61 -1.87 -1.74
N LYS A 93 -1.99 -0.67 -1.31
CA LYS A 93 -2.01 0.51 -2.16
C LYS A 93 -1.05 1.56 -1.62
N ASP A 94 -0.02 1.88 -2.39
CA ASP A 94 1.05 2.81 -2.01
C ASP A 94 1.73 2.39 -0.68
N VAL A 95 2.10 1.11 -0.57
CA VAL A 95 2.67 0.50 0.65
C VAL A 95 3.97 -0.25 0.37
N ILE A 96 4.02 -1.10 -0.67
CA ILE A 96 5.14 -2.03 -0.86
C ILE A 96 6.48 -1.30 -1.08
N GLU A 97 6.45 -0.10 -1.63
CA GLU A 97 7.61 0.76 -1.84
C GLU A 97 8.21 1.32 -0.54
N HIS A 98 7.49 1.21 0.57
CA HIS A 98 7.94 1.59 1.92
C HIS A 98 8.40 0.39 2.76
N VAL A 99 8.15 -0.83 2.30
CA VAL A 99 8.44 -2.03 3.07
C VAL A 99 9.88 -2.50 2.81
N PRO A 100 10.72 -2.63 3.84
CA PRO A 100 12.02 -3.28 3.69
C PRO A 100 11.85 -4.80 3.44
N GLU A 101 12.90 -5.43 2.90
CA GLU A 101 12.94 -6.88 2.67
C GLU A 101 11.69 -7.43 1.94
N GLN A 102 11.30 -6.79 0.87
CA GLN A 102 10.09 -7.13 0.08
C GLN A 102 10.07 -8.60 -0.35
N GLU A 103 11.24 -9.20 -0.53
CA GLU A 103 11.44 -10.62 -0.83
C GLU A 103 10.95 -11.56 0.28
N LYS A 104 10.89 -11.08 1.52
CA LYS A 104 10.31 -11.81 2.66
C LYS A 104 8.86 -11.41 2.90
N PHE A 105 8.55 -10.14 2.71
CA PHE A 105 7.22 -9.58 2.96
C PHE A 105 6.15 -10.17 2.05
N VAL A 106 6.38 -10.20 0.73
CA VAL A 106 5.38 -10.68 -0.23
C VAL A 106 4.98 -12.15 0.01
N PRO A 107 5.91 -13.11 0.19
CA PRO A 107 5.50 -14.47 0.52
C PRO A 107 4.83 -14.59 1.90
N TYR A 108 5.16 -13.71 2.86
CA TYR A 108 4.55 -13.70 4.19
C TYR A 108 3.05 -13.40 4.13
N LEU A 109 2.61 -12.53 3.24
CA LEU A 109 1.19 -12.18 3.06
C LEU A 109 0.30 -13.40 2.76
N LYS A 110 0.87 -14.46 2.19
CA LYS A 110 0.12 -15.70 1.89
C LYS A 110 -0.46 -16.35 3.14
N ASN A 111 0.14 -16.12 4.31
CA ASN A 111 -0.36 -16.66 5.57
C ASN A 111 -1.77 -16.15 5.92
N PHE A 112 -2.16 -15.01 5.41
CA PHE A 112 -3.46 -14.40 5.66
C PHE A 112 -4.52 -14.75 4.62
N LEU A 113 -4.12 -15.33 3.47
CA LEU A 113 -5.03 -15.68 2.39
C LEU A 113 -5.76 -16.99 2.63
N LYS A 114 -7.05 -17.00 2.34
CA LYS A 114 -7.82 -18.22 2.10
C LYS A 114 -7.30 -18.96 0.86
N PRO A 115 -7.58 -20.27 0.74
CA PRO A 115 -7.37 -20.97 -0.52
C PRO A 115 -8.09 -20.24 -1.68
N GLY A 116 -7.35 -19.94 -2.77
CA GLY A 116 -7.88 -19.16 -3.89
C GLY A 116 -8.01 -17.65 -3.63
N GLY A 117 -7.48 -17.16 -2.52
CA GLY A 117 -7.39 -15.73 -2.23
C GLY A 117 -6.42 -15.01 -3.16
N GLN A 118 -6.58 -13.69 -3.29
CA GLN A 118 -5.82 -12.83 -4.19
C GLN A 118 -5.19 -11.66 -3.45
N ILE A 119 -4.10 -11.13 -4.00
CA ILE A 119 -3.45 -9.92 -3.49
C ILE A 119 -3.48 -8.86 -4.59
N PHE A 120 -3.96 -7.68 -4.25
CA PHE A 120 -3.85 -6.48 -5.09
C PHE A 120 -2.64 -5.66 -4.63
N PHE A 121 -1.78 -5.30 -5.57
CA PHE A 121 -0.69 -4.36 -5.38
C PHE A 121 -0.90 -3.15 -6.30
N GLY A 122 -0.94 -1.97 -5.72
CA GLY A 122 -0.87 -0.70 -6.43
C GLY A 122 0.26 0.13 -5.86
N PHE A 123 1.27 0.46 -6.67
CA PHE A 123 2.45 1.19 -6.21
C PHE A 123 3.07 2.00 -7.35
N PRO A 124 3.74 3.13 -7.05
CA PRO A 124 4.55 3.85 -8.02
C PRO A 124 5.87 3.11 -8.25
N PRO A 125 6.14 2.60 -9.47
CA PRO A 125 7.43 1.99 -9.77
C PRO A 125 8.58 2.98 -9.62
N TRP A 126 9.72 2.51 -9.09
CA TRP A 126 10.89 3.37 -8.80
C TRP A 126 11.33 4.25 -9.97
N TYR A 127 11.29 3.74 -11.19
CA TYR A 127 11.74 4.48 -12.39
C TYR A 127 10.66 5.35 -13.04
N MET A 128 9.46 5.46 -12.46
CA MET A 128 8.50 6.45 -12.93
C MET A 128 8.95 7.89 -12.56
N PRO A 129 8.44 8.94 -13.24
CA PRO A 129 8.90 10.33 -13.03
C PRO A 129 8.91 10.79 -11.56
N PHE A 130 7.99 10.26 -10.77
CA PHE A 130 7.79 10.60 -9.36
C PHE A 130 7.85 9.40 -8.42
N GLY A 131 8.57 8.35 -8.80
CA GLY A 131 8.69 7.12 -8.00
C GLY A 131 9.38 7.30 -6.64
N GLY A 132 10.05 8.43 -6.42
CA GLY A 132 10.64 8.80 -5.14
C GLY A 132 9.75 9.65 -4.25
N HIS A 133 8.45 9.76 -4.53
CA HIS A 133 7.44 10.52 -3.74
C HIS A 133 7.75 12.01 -3.56
N GLN A 134 8.62 12.59 -4.38
CA GLN A 134 9.04 13.99 -4.26
C GLN A 134 7.92 15.03 -4.39
N GLN A 135 6.71 14.61 -4.81
CA GLN A 135 5.53 15.48 -4.85
C GLN A 135 5.14 16.03 -3.47
N VAL A 136 5.57 15.39 -2.37
CA VAL A 136 5.34 15.88 -1.00
C VAL A 136 6.19 17.10 -0.65
N CYS A 137 7.20 17.43 -1.47
CA CYS A 137 8.07 18.58 -1.24
C CYS A 137 7.29 19.89 -1.26
N ARG A 138 7.63 20.79 -0.34
CA ARG A 138 6.99 22.11 -0.18
C ARG A 138 7.32 23.06 -1.33
N LYS A 139 8.56 23.03 -1.81
CA LYS A 139 8.98 23.88 -2.94
C LYS A 139 8.48 23.30 -4.24
N LYS A 140 7.73 24.10 -5.00
CA LYS A 140 7.10 23.70 -6.26
C LYS A 140 8.09 23.07 -7.24
N TRP A 141 9.31 23.63 -7.41
CA TRP A 141 10.30 23.05 -8.30
C TRP A 141 10.71 21.65 -7.87
N ALA A 142 10.87 21.39 -6.56
CA ALA A 142 11.24 20.09 -6.02
C ALA A 142 10.07 19.07 -6.14
N SER A 143 8.83 19.54 -5.99
CA SER A 143 7.65 18.66 -6.12
C SER A 143 7.31 18.28 -7.55
N VAL A 144 7.71 19.09 -8.55
CA VAL A 144 7.36 18.85 -9.97
C VAL A 144 8.54 18.40 -10.83
N LEU A 145 9.77 18.42 -10.32
CA LEU A 145 10.96 17.96 -11.06
C LEU A 145 10.95 16.42 -11.12
N PRO A 146 10.83 15.83 -12.33
CA PRO A 146 10.80 14.37 -12.45
C PRO A 146 12.20 13.77 -12.30
N TRP A 147 12.26 12.50 -11.88
CA TRP A 147 13.45 11.64 -11.85
C TRP A 147 14.64 12.09 -11.01
N TYR A 148 14.63 13.22 -10.31
CA TYR A 148 15.82 13.61 -9.52
C TYR A 148 16.05 12.70 -8.30
N HIS A 149 15.05 11.92 -7.88
CA HIS A 149 15.20 10.89 -6.86
C HIS A 149 16.16 9.76 -7.26
N ILE A 150 16.38 9.51 -8.56
CA ILE A 150 17.32 8.48 -9.01
C ILE A 150 18.79 8.93 -8.95
N LEU A 151 19.06 10.22 -8.74
CA LEU A 151 20.42 10.74 -8.57
C LEU A 151 21.11 10.09 -7.36
N PRO A 152 22.46 10.05 -7.35
CA PRO A 152 23.21 9.59 -6.18
C PRO A 152 22.72 10.25 -4.89
N THR A 153 22.64 9.48 -3.81
CA THR A 153 22.05 9.93 -2.52
C THR A 153 22.61 11.26 -2.01
N PRO A 154 23.94 11.57 -2.08
CA PRO A 154 24.44 12.86 -1.64
C PRO A 154 23.88 14.04 -2.45
N ILE A 155 23.72 13.87 -3.76
CA ILE A 155 23.17 14.91 -4.66
C ILE A 155 21.67 15.08 -4.38
N TYR A 156 20.93 13.98 -4.31
CA TYR A 156 19.49 13.99 -4.00
C TYR A 156 19.21 14.67 -2.66
N LYS A 157 19.94 14.26 -1.60
CA LYS A 157 19.83 14.88 -0.26
C LYS A 157 20.21 16.37 -0.29
N GLY A 158 21.23 16.75 -1.05
CA GLY A 158 21.63 18.15 -1.24
C GLY A 158 20.51 18.99 -1.87
N MET A 159 19.85 18.46 -2.90
CA MET A 159 18.72 19.13 -3.56
C MET A 159 17.52 19.31 -2.61
N LEU A 160 17.18 18.29 -1.83
CA LEU A 160 16.11 18.39 -0.82
C LEU A 160 16.43 19.46 0.25
N LYS A 161 17.68 19.54 0.72
CA LYS A 161 18.12 20.58 1.64
C LYS A 161 18.04 21.97 1.01
N MET A 162 18.46 22.14 -0.25
CA MET A 162 18.29 23.41 -0.97
C MET A 162 16.83 23.79 -1.18
N ALA A 163 15.93 22.83 -1.28
CA ALA A 163 14.49 23.06 -1.29
C ALA A 163 13.94 23.49 0.07
N GLY A 164 14.75 23.44 1.14
CA GLY A 164 14.33 23.81 2.48
C GLY A 164 13.40 22.80 3.13
N GLU A 165 13.49 21.53 2.74
CA GLU A 165 12.71 20.48 3.34
C GLU A 165 13.18 20.18 4.78
N HIS A 166 12.26 19.80 5.65
CA HIS A 166 12.58 19.36 7.01
C HIS A 166 13.32 18.01 6.98
N GLU A 167 14.21 17.80 7.93
CA GLU A 167 15.01 16.57 8.01
C GLU A 167 14.11 15.30 8.07
N VAL A 168 12.93 15.39 8.70
CA VAL A 168 11.95 14.27 8.74
C VAL A 168 11.50 13.89 7.32
N VAL A 169 11.10 14.87 6.50
CA VAL A 169 10.68 14.64 5.11
C VAL A 169 11.85 14.11 4.27
N ILE A 170 13.04 14.65 4.50
CA ILE A 170 14.26 14.17 3.81
C ILE A 170 14.51 12.70 4.15
N GLN A 171 14.37 12.31 5.42
CA GLN A 171 14.57 10.94 5.85
C GLN A 171 13.53 10.02 5.23
N GLU A 172 12.26 10.38 5.25
CA GLU A 172 11.16 9.61 4.61
C GLU A 172 11.45 9.38 3.11
N LEU A 173 11.87 10.42 2.39
CA LEU A 173 12.20 10.32 0.97
C LEU A 173 13.46 9.48 0.69
N LEU A 174 14.41 9.44 1.62
CA LEU A 174 15.57 8.57 1.54
C LEU A 174 15.21 7.11 1.84
N GLU A 175 14.31 6.86 2.79
CA GLU A 175 13.77 5.51 3.04
C GLU A 175 13.07 4.94 1.82
N VAL A 176 12.22 5.74 1.14
CA VAL A 176 11.63 5.35 -0.14
C VAL A 176 12.68 5.06 -1.21
N LYS A 177 13.81 5.80 -1.20
CA LYS A 177 14.92 5.54 -2.10
C LYS A 177 15.60 4.19 -1.82
N ASP A 178 15.73 3.80 -0.57
CA ASP A 178 16.37 2.55 -0.18
C ASP A 178 15.45 1.33 -0.41
N THR A 179 14.14 1.53 -0.27
CA THR A 179 13.12 0.48 -0.45
C THR A 179 12.48 0.47 -1.84
N GLY A 180 12.74 1.48 -2.67
CA GLY A 180 12.14 1.68 -3.99
C GLY A 180 12.10 0.40 -4.83
N ILE A 181 10.92 0.08 -5.37
CA ILE A 181 10.68 -1.15 -6.10
C ILE A 181 10.47 -0.90 -7.59
N THR A 182 11.21 -1.62 -8.45
CA THR A 182 10.98 -1.61 -9.89
C THR A 182 9.95 -2.66 -10.29
N ILE A 183 9.34 -2.51 -11.46
CA ILE A 183 8.40 -3.49 -12.00
C ILE A 183 9.07 -4.87 -12.10
N GLU A 184 10.29 -4.93 -12.63
CA GLU A 184 11.03 -6.18 -12.83
C GLU A 184 11.40 -6.85 -11.50
N ARG A 185 11.77 -6.05 -10.49
CA ARG A 185 12.04 -6.57 -9.14
C ARG A 185 10.77 -7.14 -8.53
N PHE A 186 9.66 -6.41 -8.63
CA PHE A 186 8.36 -6.87 -8.14
C PHE A 186 7.93 -8.19 -8.80
N GLU A 187 7.97 -8.30 -10.13
CA GLU A 187 7.61 -9.51 -10.85
C GLU A 187 8.50 -10.71 -10.46
N ARG A 188 9.79 -10.47 -10.27
CA ARG A 188 10.71 -11.51 -9.77
C ARG A 188 10.34 -11.98 -8.36
N ILE A 189 9.99 -11.06 -7.46
CA ILE A 189 9.53 -11.38 -6.09
C ILE A 189 8.24 -12.19 -6.13
N VAL A 190 7.26 -11.76 -6.91
CA VAL A 190 5.98 -12.47 -7.07
C VAL A 190 6.21 -13.90 -7.57
N LYS A 191 7.04 -14.06 -8.61
CA LYS A 191 7.39 -15.39 -9.15
C LYS A 191 8.09 -16.27 -8.12
N ALA A 192 9.08 -15.72 -7.40
CA ALA A 192 9.83 -16.44 -6.36
C ALA A 192 8.92 -16.83 -5.17
N SER A 193 7.87 -16.06 -4.89
CA SER A 193 6.87 -16.36 -3.86
C SER A 193 5.89 -17.48 -4.25
N GLY A 194 5.95 -17.98 -5.47
CA GLY A 194 5.00 -18.98 -6.00
C GLY A 194 3.60 -18.40 -6.28
N LEU A 195 3.47 -17.06 -6.29
CA LEU A 195 2.27 -16.38 -6.71
C LEU A 195 2.23 -16.24 -8.23
N LYS A 196 1.01 -16.10 -8.77
CA LYS A 196 0.80 -15.88 -10.22
C LYS A 196 0.15 -14.52 -10.42
N ILE A 197 0.66 -13.75 -11.37
CA ILE A 197 0.03 -12.49 -11.78
C ILE A 197 -1.20 -12.85 -12.61
N LEU A 198 -2.38 -12.57 -12.08
CA LEU A 198 -3.66 -12.78 -12.75
C LEU A 198 -3.98 -11.66 -13.72
N ARG A 199 -3.63 -10.44 -13.35
CA ARG A 199 -3.84 -9.23 -14.13
C ARG A 199 -2.78 -8.20 -13.79
N LYS A 200 -2.31 -7.48 -14.81
CA LYS A 200 -1.39 -6.35 -14.67
C LYS A 200 -1.90 -5.20 -15.52
N GLN A 201 -1.75 -3.99 -15.00
CA GLN A 201 -2.01 -2.76 -15.75
C GLN A 201 -0.99 -1.71 -15.32
N ASP A 202 -0.27 -1.20 -16.29
CA ASP A 202 0.72 -0.14 -16.10
C ASP A 202 0.12 1.19 -16.52
N TYR A 203 0.47 2.26 -15.79
CA TYR A 203 0.09 3.62 -16.10
C TYR A 203 1.34 4.49 -16.19
N LEU A 204 1.43 5.36 -17.19
CA LEU A 204 2.51 6.33 -17.31
C LEU A 204 2.41 7.41 -16.22
N ILE A 205 1.18 7.77 -15.88
CA ILE A 205 0.85 8.72 -14.80
C ILE A 205 -0.21 8.05 -13.94
N ASN A 206 -0.08 8.19 -12.63
CA ASN A 206 -1.07 7.63 -11.70
C ASN A 206 -2.48 8.17 -12.01
N PRO A 207 -3.49 7.31 -12.27
CA PRO A 207 -4.83 7.76 -12.62
C PRO A 207 -5.60 8.44 -11.48
N ILE A 208 -4.99 8.63 -10.32
CA ILE A 208 -5.63 9.15 -9.11
C ILE A 208 -5.47 10.66 -8.96
N TYR A 209 -4.63 11.31 -9.75
CA TYR A 209 -4.40 12.75 -9.67
C TYR A 209 -5.11 13.49 -10.78
#